data_9be86680f15e7affb2a7a33d0d35e60a
#
_entry.id   9be86680f15e7affb2a7a33d0d35e60a
#
_cell.length_a   1.000
_cell.length_b   1.000
_cell.length_c   1.000
_cell.angle_alpha   90.00
_cell.angle_beta   90.00
_cell.angle_gamma   90.00
#
_symmetry.space_group_name_H-M   'P 1'
#
loop_
_entity.id
_entity.type
_entity.pdbx_description
1 polymer ?
#
loop_
_entity_poly.entity_id
_entity_poly.type
_entity_poly.pdbx_seq_one_letter_code
_entity_poly.pdbx_strand_id
1 'polypeptide(L)'
;MSHAKEHQTDELLKRLNKIEGQVSGIKKMVVANKDYGDIMIQLNSARSAIQKISQILLEAQADHALMHVSEGSDLEKEMKALKRVITQYNKLN
;
A
#
# COMPACT_ATOMS: atom_id res chain seq x y z
N MET A 1 3.31 20.82 -5.84
CA MET A 1 2.26 19.99 -5.32
C MET A 1 1.81 18.86 -6.25
N SER A 2 1.43 19.19 -7.47
CA SER A 2 1.01 18.18 -8.45
C SER A 2 2.14 17.19 -8.78
N HIS A 3 3.39 17.64 -8.87
CA HIS A 3 4.52 16.76 -9.17
C HIS A 3 4.71 15.65 -8.13
N ALA A 4 4.69 16.00 -6.85
CA ALA A 4 4.85 15.01 -5.78
C ALA A 4 3.72 13.99 -5.81
N LYS A 5 2.49 14.45 -6.03
CA LYS A 5 1.32 13.58 -6.09
C LYS A 5 1.35 12.68 -7.33
N GLU A 6 1.76 13.22 -8.48
CA GLU A 6 1.88 12.45 -9.70
C GLU A 6 2.95 11.37 -9.59
N HIS A 7 4.12 11.69 -9.04
CA HIS A 7 5.19 10.73 -8.81
C HIS A 7 4.75 9.63 -7.86
N GLN A 8 4.02 9.99 -6.80
CA GLN A 8 3.50 9.00 -5.86
C GLN A 8 2.49 8.09 -6.52
N THR A 9 1.58 8.64 -7.31
CA THR A 9 0.58 7.85 -8.04
C THR A 9 1.28 6.89 -8.99
N ASP A 10 2.25 7.36 -9.76
CA ASP A 10 2.98 6.52 -10.71
C ASP A 10 3.73 5.40 -9.99
N GLU A 11 4.36 5.70 -8.87
CA GLU A 11 5.07 4.70 -8.09
C GLU A 11 4.11 3.63 -7.55
N LEU A 12 2.97 4.04 -7.03
CA LEU A 12 1.97 3.11 -6.50
C LEU A 12 1.40 2.23 -7.59
N LEU A 13 1.10 2.79 -8.75
CA LEU A 13 0.59 2.02 -9.89
C LEU A 13 1.62 1.01 -10.37
N LYS A 14 2.89 1.39 -10.43
CA LYS A 14 3.97 0.49 -10.81
C LYS A 14 4.06 -0.70 -9.85
N ARG A 15 3.97 -0.43 -8.55
CA ARG A 15 3.97 -1.47 -7.52
C ARG A 15 2.76 -2.38 -7.62
N LEU A 16 1.58 -1.80 -7.85
CA LEU A 16 0.34 -2.57 -8.00
C LEU A 16 0.36 -3.45 -9.25
N ASN A 17 0.89 -2.94 -10.36
CA ASN A 17 1.05 -3.71 -11.58
C ASN A 17 1.95 -4.93 -11.36
N LYS A 18 3.01 -4.75 -10.59
CA LYS A 18 3.90 -5.86 -10.23
C LYS A 18 3.17 -6.91 -9.40
N ILE A 19 2.34 -6.46 -8.46
CA ILE A 19 1.54 -7.37 -7.60
C ILE A 19 0.52 -8.11 -8.46
N GLU A 20 -0.12 -7.45 -9.41
CA GLU A 20 -1.03 -8.12 -10.35
C GLU A 20 -0.31 -9.25 -11.08
N GLY A 21 0.91 -8.99 -11.55
CA GLY A 21 1.73 -10.01 -12.18
C GLY A 21 2.05 -11.17 -11.26
N GLN A 22 2.36 -10.87 -9.98
CA GLN A 22 2.63 -11.90 -8.99
C GLN A 22 1.38 -12.76 -8.73
N VAL A 23 0.21 -12.13 -8.61
CA VAL A 23 -1.05 -12.88 -8.41
C VAL A 23 -1.36 -13.75 -9.61
N SER A 24 -1.17 -13.23 -10.82
CA SER A 24 -1.35 -14.02 -12.05
C SER A 24 -0.42 -15.23 -12.06
N GLY A 25 0.83 -15.04 -11.66
CA GLY A 25 1.80 -16.14 -11.55
C GLY A 25 1.38 -17.18 -10.52
N ILE A 26 0.86 -16.75 -9.38
CA ILE A 26 0.38 -17.65 -8.34
C ILE A 26 -0.80 -18.49 -8.86
N LYS A 27 -1.73 -17.86 -9.60
CA LYS A 27 -2.84 -18.59 -10.22
C LYS A 27 -2.34 -19.71 -11.13
N LYS A 28 -1.32 -19.43 -11.94
CA LYS A 28 -0.72 -20.42 -12.82
C LYS A 28 -0.08 -21.56 -12.03
N MET A 29 0.56 -21.25 -10.90
CA MET A 29 1.14 -22.25 -10.03
C MET A 29 0.07 -23.19 -9.45
N VAL A 30 -1.06 -22.63 -9.05
CA VAL A 30 -2.18 -23.41 -8.53
C VAL A 30 -2.71 -24.36 -9.62
N VAL A 31 -2.93 -23.84 -10.83
CA VAL A 31 -3.43 -24.64 -11.94
C VAL A 31 -2.44 -25.75 -12.29
N ALA A 32 -1.14 -25.49 -12.21
CA ALA A 32 -0.08 -26.45 -12.53
C ALA A 32 0.21 -27.42 -11.39
N ASN A 33 -0.51 -27.34 -10.29
CA ASN A 33 -0.29 -28.17 -9.09
C ASN A 33 1.15 -28.09 -8.58
N LYS A 34 1.70 -26.89 -8.53
CA LYS A 34 3.01 -26.67 -7.97
C LYS A 34 3.01 -26.99 -6.46
N ASP A 35 4.17 -27.25 -5.93
CA ASP A 35 4.35 -27.55 -4.52
C ASP A 35 3.75 -26.43 -3.63
N TYR A 36 3.01 -26.83 -2.58
CA TYR A 36 2.37 -25.88 -1.68
C TYR A 36 3.38 -24.91 -1.04
N GLY A 37 4.56 -25.41 -0.69
CA GLY A 37 5.62 -24.56 -0.13
C GLY A 37 6.04 -23.46 -1.09
N ASP A 38 6.18 -23.79 -2.37
CA ASP A 38 6.55 -22.81 -3.38
C ASP A 38 5.47 -21.76 -3.56
N ILE A 39 4.19 -22.18 -3.54
CA ILE A 39 3.06 -21.25 -3.64
C ILE A 39 3.05 -20.33 -2.42
N MET A 40 3.28 -20.88 -1.21
CA MET A 40 3.34 -20.08 0.02
C MET A 40 4.44 -19.03 -0.03
N ILE A 41 5.59 -19.36 -0.59
CA ILE A 41 6.69 -18.40 -0.76
C ILE A 41 6.25 -17.22 -1.63
N GLN A 42 5.55 -17.51 -2.72
CA GLN A 42 5.05 -16.46 -3.61
C GLN A 42 3.96 -15.60 -2.94
N LEU A 43 3.10 -16.23 -2.15
CA LEU A 43 2.09 -15.49 -1.38
C LEU A 43 2.75 -14.55 -0.37
N ASN A 44 3.79 -15.00 0.31
CA ASN A 44 4.53 -14.15 1.25
C ASN A 44 5.19 -12.98 0.55
N SER A 45 5.73 -13.20 -0.64
CA SER A 45 6.31 -12.13 -1.44
C SER A 45 5.28 -11.09 -1.83
N ALA A 46 4.10 -11.52 -2.29
CA ALA A 46 3.01 -10.62 -2.64
C ALA A 46 2.52 -9.85 -1.41
N ARG A 47 2.41 -10.51 -0.27
CA ARG A 47 2.03 -9.88 0.99
C ARG A 47 3.01 -8.76 1.37
N SER A 48 4.31 -9.02 1.28
CA SER A 48 5.33 -8.01 1.59
C SER A 48 5.23 -6.80 0.67
N ALA A 49 4.95 -7.04 -0.62
CA ALA A 49 4.76 -5.95 -1.58
C ALA A 49 3.54 -5.11 -1.25
N ILE A 50 2.44 -5.74 -0.82
CA ILE A 50 1.24 -5.04 -0.38
C ILE A 50 1.51 -4.22 0.89
N GLN A 51 2.23 -4.79 1.84
CA GLN A 51 2.60 -4.08 3.07
C GLN A 51 3.44 -2.83 2.77
N LYS A 52 4.32 -2.90 1.77
CA LYS A 52 5.11 -1.74 1.37
C LYS A 52 4.22 -0.62 0.83
N ILE A 53 3.20 -0.95 0.05
CA ILE A 53 2.23 0.03 -0.44
C ILE A 53 1.48 0.67 0.74
N SER A 54 1.05 -0.14 1.72
CA SER A 54 0.34 0.39 2.88
C SER A 54 1.22 1.35 3.69
N GLN A 55 2.52 1.07 3.80
CA GLN A 55 3.47 1.95 4.46
C GLN A 55 3.59 3.28 3.74
N ILE A 56 3.69 3.25 2.41
CA ILE A 56 3.77 4.47 1.59
C ILE A 56 2.52 5.32 1.79
N LEU A 57 1.34 4.69 1.81
CA LEU A 57 0.08 5.41 2.01
C LEU A 57 -0.02 6.01 3.41
N LEU A 58 0.46 5.30 4.43
CA LEU A 58 0.49 5.82 5.79
C LEU A 58 1.36 7.07 5.88
N GLU A 59 2.57 7.00 5.32
CA GLU A 59 3.49 8.14 5.32
C GLU A 59 2.89 9.32 4.56
N ALA A 60 2.24 9.06 3.43
CA ALA A 60 1.58 10.09 2.64
C ALA A 60 0.46 10.77 3.43
N GLN A 61 -0.34 10.00 4.16
CA GLN A 61 -1.40 10.58 4.98
C GLN A 61 -0.83 11.43 6.11
N ALA A 62 0.26 10.99 6.73
CA ALA A 62 0.90 11.77 7.79
C ALA A 62 1.43 13.10 7.26
N ASP A 63 2.10 13.08 6.11
CA ASP A 63 2.62 14.29 5.48
C ASP A 63 1.48 15.23 5.08
N HIS A 64 0.40 14.67 4.53
CA HIS A 64 -0.78 15.42 4.14
C HIS A 64 -1.41 16.12 5.37
N ALA A 65 -1.54 15.40 6.48
CA ALA A 65 -2.11 15.96 7.70
C ALA A 65 -1.26 17.12 8.23
N LEU A 66 0.05 16.93 8.28
CA LEU A 66 0.98 17.99 8.76
C LEU A 66 0.89 19.23 7.87
N MET A 67 0.90 19.04 6.55
CA MET A 67 0.83 20.15 5.62
C MET A 67 -0.49 20.91 5.74
N HIS A 68 -1.60 20.19 5.80
CA HIS A 68 -2.92 20.82 5.87
C HIS A 68 -3.15 21.55 7.19
N VAL A 69 -2.68 21.02 8.30
CA VAL A 69 -2.77 21.69 9.59
C VAL A 69 -1.95 22.99 9.57
N SER A 70 -0.74 22.96 8.99
CA SER A 70 0.09 24.16 8.89
C SER A 70 -0.52 25.22 7.99
N GLU A 71 -1.39 24.82 7.04
CA GLU A 71 -2.11 25.74 6.17
C GLU A 71 -3.46 26.20 6.74
N GLY A 72 -3.76 25.83 7.98
CA GLY A 72 -4.96 26.29 8.66
C GLY A 72 -6.14 25.33 8.65
N SER A 73 -5.96 24.09 8.18
CA SER A 73 -7.01 23.10 8.25
C SER A 73 -7.29 22.69 9.70
N ASP A 74 -8.50 22.19 9.92
CA ASP A 74 -8.93 21.71 11.23
C ASP A 74 -8.11 20.50 11.66
N LEU A 75 -7.37 20.64 12.75
CA LEU A 75 -6.54 19.59 13.31
C LEU A 75 -7.34 18.33 13.62
N GLU A 76 -8.54 18.50 14.20
CA GLU A 76 -9.39 17.37 14.56
C GLU A 76 -9.75 16.52 13.33
N LYS A 77 -10.11 17.17 12.24
CA LYS A 77 -10.44 16.52 10.99
C LYS A 77 -9.25 15.74 10.43
N GLU A 78 -8.06 16.36 10.42
CA GLU A 78 -6.85 15.73 9.89
C GLU A 78 -6.43 14.55 10.77
N MET A 79 -6.54 14.68 12.08
CA MET A 79 -6.21 13.59 13.00
C MET A 79 -7.17 12.40 12.86
N LYS A 80 -8.44 12.67 12.61
CA LYS A 80 -9.44 11.63 12.40
C LYS A 80 -9.11 10.82 11.15
N ALA A 81 -8.75 11.48 10.07
CA ALA A 81 -8.35 10.83 8.82
C ALA A 81 -7.09 9.99 9.01
N LEU A 82 -6.10 10.52 9.72
CA LEU A 82 -4.87 9.81 10.01
C LEU A 82 -5.11 8.57 10.87
N LYS A 83 -5.93 8.69 11.90
CA LYS A 83 -6.28 7.55 12.76
C LYS A 83 -6.94 6.42 11.98
N ARG A 84 -7.80 6.78 11.03
CA ARG A 84 -8.44 5.78 10.17
C ARG A 84 -7.41 4.99 9.37
N VAL A 85 -6.43 5.68 8.80
CA VAL A 85 -5.36 5.04 8.02
C VAL A 85 -4.52 4.15 8.92
N ILE A 86 -4.15 4.63 10.11
CA ILE A 86 -3.37 3.84 11.07
C ILE A 86 -4.10 2.55 11.44
N THR A 87 -5.41 2.65 11.70
CA THR A 87 -6.22 1.47 12.05
C THR A 87 -6.17 0.42 10.94
N GLN A 88 -6.34 0.83 9.69
CA GLN A 88 -6.29 -0.09 8.57
C GLN A 88 -4.88 -0.62 8.34
N TYR A 89 -3.87 0.22 8.50
CA TYR A 89 -2.48 -0.20 8.39
C TYR A 89 -2.16 -1.33 9.37
N ASN A 90 -2.60 -1.18 10.61
CA ASN A 90 -2.37 -2.19 11.65
C ASN A 90 -3.06 -3.51 11.34
N LYS A 91 -4.20 -3.49 10.66
CA LYS A 91 -4.90 -4.71 10.25
C LYS A 91 -4.16 -5.46 9.14
N LEU A 92 -3.42 -4.74 8.30
CA LEU A 92 -2.63 -5.36 7.23
C LEU A 92 -1.37 -6.05 7.75
N ASN A 93 -0.88 -5.59 8.88
CA ASN A 93 0.30 -6.15 9.49
C ASN A 93 -0.08 -7.15 10.57
#